data_44c28e2a2a4ec32bfbb513d06eed5992
#
_entry.id   44c28e2a2a4ec32bfbb513d06eed5992
#
_cell.length_a   1.000
_cell.length_b   1.000
_cell.length_c   1.000
_cell.angle_alpha   90.00
_cell.angle_beta   90.00
_cell.angle_gamma   90.00
#
_symmetry.space_group_name_H-M   'P 1'
#
loop_
_entity.id
_entity.type
_entity.pdbx_description
1 polymer ?
#
loop_
_entity_poly.entity_id
_entity_poly.type
_entity_poly.pdbx_seq_one_letter_code
_entity_poly.pdbx_strand_id
1 'polypeptide(L)'
;STRIPAVQEKVRRICGIEPSRNLNPDECVAMGAAVQGGKLGGQLTAGSAASEIILMDVTPLSLSIETVGGIASRLIERNTTIPTRHSQIFTTAGNFQTSVDIKVFQGERKFTRDNKLLGNFRLSGIKKALAGTPQIEVTFDIDANGIVNVSAKDLGTGHEQSITITSSSNMSEEEIERAKWEAEVYGSKDAEKQDIVNLRIEAGQLLQNTEYMLHEHRKDWDKQTKKQVKEACQRLSKAIGRSTPEKIDEVTASNICEAKDYLENTLSRMGI
;
A
#
# COMPACT_ATOMS: atom_id res chain seq x y z
N SER A 1 13.25 33.08 13.05
CA SER A 1 13.63 32.18 14.16
C SER A 1 15.16 32.19 14.39
N THR A 2 15.98 32.22 13.36
CA THR A 2 17.45 32.19 13.43
C THR A 2 18.08 33.34 14.21
N ARG A 3 17.36 34.46 14.38
CA ARG A 3 17.80 35.62 15.19
C ARG A 3 17.48 35.50 16.68
N ILE A 4 16.73 34.46 17.10
CA ILE A 4 16.37 34.24 18.49
C ILE A 4 17.57 33.60 19.25
N PRO A 5 18.11 34.20 20.31
CA PRO A 5 19.26 33.68 21.03
C PRO A 5 19.07 32.24 21.54
N ALA A 6 17.86 31.90 22.02
CA ALA A 6 17.55 30.57 22.52
C ALA A 6 17.65 29.49 21.43
N VAL A 7 17.34 29.81 20.16
CA VAL A 7 17.48 28.89 19.01
C VAL A 7 18.99 28.66 18.75
N GLN A 8 19.77 29.72 18.73
CA GLN A 8 21.21 29.62 18.51
C GLN A 8 21.90 28.79 19.60
N GLU A 9 21.51 29.01 20.86
CA GLU A 9 22.02 28.24 22.00
C GLU A 9 21.64 26.76 21.91
N LYS A 10 20.42 26.48 21.49
CA LYS A 10 19.96 25.10 21.29
C LYS A 10 20.71 24.39 20.17
N VAL A 11 20.96 25.07 19.05
CA VAL A 11 21.77 24.56 17.93
C VAL A 11 23.18 24.26 18.39
N ARG A 12 23.85 25.22 19.10
CA ARG A 12 25.19 25.03 19.67
C ARG A 12 25.23 23.77 20.56
N ARG A 13 24.23 23.59 21.42
CA ARG A 13 24.16 22.45 22.35
C ARG A 13 23.98 21.10 21.62
N ILE A 14 23.21 21.08 20.55
CA ILE A 14 22.94 19.85 19.80
C ILE A 14 24.09 19.50 18.87
N CYS A 15 24.61 20.50 18.14
CA CYS A 15 25.64 20.28 17.11
C CYS A 15 27.08 20.34 17.64
N GLY A 16 27.29 20.88 18.84
CA GLY A 16 28.63 21.11 19.39
C GLY A 16 29.46 22.20 18.67
N ILE A 17 28.84 22.92 17.72
CA ILE A 17 29.49 23.91 16.85
C ILE A 17 28.76 25.24 16.98
N GLU A 18 29.52 26.35 16.94
CA GLU A 18 28.94 27.69 16.92
C GLU A 18 28.20 27.95 15.61
N PRO A 19 26.92 28.38 15.65
CA PRO A 19 26.18 28.72 14.45
C PRO A 19 26.83 29.83 13.64
N SER A 20 26.96 29.68 12.33
CA SER A 20 27.49 30.74 11.46
C SER A 20 26.55 31.94 11.46
N ARG A 21 27.14 33.15 11.46
CA ARG A 21 26.42 34.43 11.39
C ARG A 21 26.79 35.25 10.15
N ASN A 22 27.50 34.62 9.22
CA ASN A 22 28.10 35.31 8.06
C ASN A 22 27.08 35.55 6.93
N LEU A 23 25.90 34.94 7.01
CA LEU A 23 24.83 35.07 6.03
C LEU A 23 23.63 35.83 6.60
N ASN A 24 23.02 36.67 5.79
CA ASN A 24 21.78 37.35 6.13
C ASN A 24 20.64 36.30 6.18
N PRO A 25 20.00 36.05 7.33
CA PRO A 25 18.95 35.07 7.44
C PRO A 25 17.75 35.28 6.51
N ASP A 26 17.47 36.53 6.13
CA ASP A 26 16.35 36.87 5.25
C ASP A 26 16.63 36.52 3.78
N GLU A 27 17.90 36.38 3.41
CA GLU A 27 18.37 36.06 2.07
C GLU A 27 18.79 34.59 1.88
N CYS A 28 18.99 33.85 2.98
CA CYS A 28 19.52 32.48 2.94
C CYS A 28 18.72 31.55 2.01
N VAL A 29 17.39 31.66 2.01
CA VAL A 29 16.52 30.84 1.17
C VAL A 29 16.74 31.16 -0.31
N ALA A 30 16.79 32.45 -0.68
CA ALA A 30 17.04 32.90 -2.05
C ALA A 30 18.43 32.49 -2.53
N MET A 31 19.46 32.61 -1.66
CA MET A 31 20.82 32.18 -1.96
C MET A 31 20.90 30.67 -2.21
N GLY A 32 20.26 29.87 -1.36
CA GLY A 32 20.18 28.41 -1.52
C GLY A 32 19.48 28.01 -2.83
N ALA A 33 18.38 28.67 -3.15
CA ALA A 33 17.65 28.46 -4.42
C ALA A 33 18.52 28.83 -5.63
N ALA A 34 19.27 29.94 -5.56
CA ALA A 34 20.19 30.36 -6.62
C ALA A 34 21.32 29.35 -6.86
N VAL A 35 21.92 28.82 -5.78
CA VAL A 35 22.94 27.76 -5.85
C VAL A 35 22.36 26.50 -6.53
N GLN A 36 21.19 26.06 -6.11
CA GLN A 36 20.56 24.88 -6.69
C GLN A 36 20.15 25.11 -8.15
N GLY A 37 19.59 26.27 -8.48
CA GLY A 37 19.28 26.68 -9.86
C GLY A 37 20.52 26.72 -10.76
N GLY A 38 21.63 27.28 -10.26
CA GLY A 38 22.92 27.31 -10.96
C GLY A 38 23.49 25.90 -11.22
N LYS A 39 23.31 24.97 -10.25
CA LYS A 39 23.70 23.57 -10.42
C LYS A 39 22.87 22.87 -11.51
N LEU A 40 21.54 22.98 -11.45
CA LEU A 40 20.63 22.40 -12.44
C LEU A 40 20.83 23.01 -13.84
N GLY A 41 21.15 24.30 -13.91
CA GLY A 41 21.45 25.02 -15.16
C GLY A 41 22.86 24.79 -15.72
N GLY A 42 23.70 24.02 -15.02
CA GLY A 42 25.10 23.75 -15.44
C GLY A 42 26.01 24.98 -15.37
N GLN A 43 25.63 26.01 -14.62
CA GLN A 43 26.35 27.28 -14.52
C GLN A 43 27.42 27.32 -13.46
N LEU A 44 27.44 26.31 -12.56
CA LEU A 44 28.47 26.24 -11.51
C LEU A 44 29.76 25.65 -12.06
N THR A 45 30.88 26.31 -11.73
CA THR A 45 32.23 25.87 -12.11
C THR A 45 32.55 24.55 -11.39
N ALA A 46 33.06 23.58 -12.12
CA ALA A 46 33.53 22.31 -11.55
C ALA A 46 34.59 22.58 -10.48
N GLY A 47 34.44 21.96 -9.29
CA GLY A 47 35.35 22.15 -8.15
C GLY A 47 34.98 23.30 -7.20
N SER A 48 33.86 24.01 -7.44
CA SER A 48 33.31 24.93 -6.44
C SER A 48 32.60 24.14 -5.33
N ALA A 49 32.70 24.59 -4.07
CA ALA A 49 32.00 23.97 -2.93
C ALA A 49 30.47 23.84 -3.20
N ALA A 50 29.90 24.76 -3.98
CA ALA A 50 28.51 24.73 -4.40
C ALA A 50 28.20 23.62 -5.42
N SER A 51 29.16 23.20 -6.24
CA SER A 51 28.98 22.09 -7.20
C SER A 51 28.98 20.71 -6.51
N GLU A 52 29.56 20.60 -5.33
CA GLU A 52 29.64 19.38 -4.53
C GLU A 52 28.37 19.13 -3.69
N ILE A 53 27.49 20.13 -3.55
CA ILE A 53 26.24 19.96 -2.79
C ILE A 53 25.36 18.94 -3.48
N ILE A 54 25.01 17.88 -2.78
CA ILE A 54 24.04 16.88 -3.20
C ILE A 54 22.73 17.15 -2.48
N LEU A 55 21.66 17.42 -3.24
CA LEU A 55 20.32 17.48 -2.70
C LEU A 55 19.70 16.09 -2.84
N MET A 56 19.31 15.51 -1.72
CA MET A 56 18.57 14.24 -1.67
C MET A 56 17.24 14.48 -0.97
N ASP A 57 16.16 14.42 -1.73
CA ASP A 57 14.83 14.47 -1.18
C ASP A 57 14.33 13.06 -0.86
N VAL A 58 13.36 12.97 0.04
CA VAL A 58 12.75 11.73 0.48
C VAL A 58 11.23 11.83 0.48
N THR A 59 10.57 10.69 0.35
CA THR A 59 9.11 10.60 0.51
C THR A 59 8.73 10.87 1.97
N PRO A 60 7.81 11.81 2.27
CA PRO A 60 7.43 12.13 3.64
C PRO A 60 6.58 11.04 4.31
N LEU A 61 5.82 10.29 3.51
CA LEU A 61 4.94 9.19 3.91
C LEU A 61 4.99 8.07 2.89
N SER A 62 4.64 6.86 3.33
CA SER A 62 4.55 5.68 2.49
C SER A 62 3.46 5.80 1.43
N LEU A 63 3.71 5.21 0.25
CA LEU A 63 2.75 5.08 -0.83
C LEU A 63 2.31 3.62 -0.97
N SER A 64 1.01 3.43 -1.10
CA SER A 64 0.38 2.11 -1.11
C SER A 64 -0.77 2.04 -2.10
N ILE A 65 -1.18 0.81 -2.43
CA ILE A 65 -2.45 0.55 -3.13
C ILE A 65 -3.39 -0.23 -2.22
N GLU A 66 -4.69 -0.13 -2.54
CA GLU A 66 -5.71 -0.95 -1.88
C GLU A 66 -5.67 -2.38 -2.40
N THR A 67 -5.60 -3.31 -1.47
CA THR A 67 -5.76 -4.74 -1.74
C THR A 67 -7.03 -5.28 -1.09
N VAL A 68 -7.30 -6.57 -1.29
CA VAL A 68 -8.50 -7.24 -0.76
C VAL A 68 -8.63 -6.98 0.75
N GLY A 69 -9.85 -6.65 1.18
CA GLY A 69 -10.12 -6.33 2.59
C GLY A 69 -9.84 -4.88 3.00
N GLY A 70 -9.51 -4.01 2.05
CA GLY A 70 -9.18 -2.59 2.32
C GLY A 70 -7.81 -2.41 2.97
N ILE A 71 -6.91 -3.38 2.79
CA ILE A 71 -5.54 -3.33 3.31
C ILE A 71 -4.68 -2.46 2.40
N ALA A 72 -3.85 -1.61 3.00
CA ALA A 72 -2.85 -0.81 2.31
C ALA A 72 -1.57 -1.64 2.09
N SER A 73 -1.35 -2.09 0.85
CA SER A 73 -0.10 -2.74 0.45
C SER A 73 0.90 -1.68 0.05
N ARG A 74 1.96 -1.51 0.85
CA ARG A 74 2.99 -0.49 0.63
C ARG A 74 3.94 -0.92 -0.47
N LEU A 75 4.19 -0.03 -1.42
CA LEU A 75 5.20 -0.22 -2.47
C LEU A 75 6.40 0.69 -2.25
N ILE A 76 6.19 1.90 -1.71
CA ILE A 76 7.26 2.82 -1.36
C ILE A 76 7.10 3.18 0.10
N GLU A 77 8.13 2.94 0.90
CA GLU A 77 8.15 3.28 2.32
C GLU A 77 8.48 4.77 2.52
N ARG A 78 8.04 5.34 3.65
CA ARG A 78 8.45 6.69 4.06
C ARG A 78 9.97 6.79 4.14
N ASN A 79 10.50 7.98 3.93
CA ASN A 79 11.94 8.28 3.91
C ASN A 79 12.71 7.55 2.79
N THR A 80 12.05 7.05 1.76
CA THR A 80 12.72 6.55 0.56
C THR A 80 13.25 7.74 -0.23
N THR A 81 14.53 7.71 -0.61
CA THR A 81 15.16 8.75 -1.44
C THR A 81 14.56 8.77 -2.83
N ILE A 82 14.37 9.98 -3.38
CA ILE A 82 13.89 10.19 -4.75
C ILE A 82 15.01 10.76 -5.63
N PRO A 83 15.03 10.45 -6.95
CA PRO A 83 14.03 9.65 -7.69
C PRO A 83 14.10 8.16 -7.35
N THR A 84 12.95 7.47 -7.41
CA THR A 84 12.87 6.03 -7.11
C THR A 84 11.80 5.35 -7.95
N ARG A 85 12.01 4.07 -8.26
CA ARG A 85 11.05 3.23 -8.97
C ARG A 85 10.93 1.88 -8.28
N HIS A 86 9.69 1.47 -8.00
CA HIS A 86 9.42 0.18 -7.39
C HIS A 86 8.21 -0.50 -8.05
N SER A 87 8.33 -1.81 -8.32
CA SER A 87 7.28 -2.62 -8.92
C SER A 87 6.96 -3.82 -8.05
N GLN A 88 5.68 -4.20 -8.02
CA GLN A 88 5.21 -5.40 -7.33
C GLN A 88 4.10 -6.06 -8.14
N ILE A 89 4.09 -7.40 -8.14
CA ILE A 89 3.09 -8.20 -8.84
C ILE A 89 1.91 -8.46 -7.89
N PHE A 90 0.72 -8.16 -8.38
CA PHE A 90 -0.57 -8.43 -7.74
C PHE A 90 -1.39 -9.37 -8.61
N THR A 91 -2.51 -9.83 -8.09
CA THR A 91 -3.42 -10.72 -8.80
C THR A 91 -4.88 -10.31 -8.61
N THR A 92 -5.80 -10.95 -9.35
CA THR A 92 -7.24 -10.73 -9.20
C THR A 92 -7.78 -11.42 -7.96
N ALA A 93 -8.74 -10.77 -7.29
CA ALA A 93 -9.41 -11.28 -6.09
C ALA A 93 -10.55 -12.26 -6.41
N GLY A 94 -11.18 -12.12 -7.58
CA GLY A 94 -12.32 -12.91 -8.00
C GLY A 94 -12.04 -13.75 -9.23
N ASN A 95 -12.72 -14.91 -9.34
CA ASN A 95 -12.68 -15.75 -10.53
C ASN A 95 -13.26 -15.01 -11.73
N PHE A 96 -12.59 -15.16 -12.88
CA PHE A 96 -12.99 -14.58 -14.17
C PHE A 96 -13.11 -13.06 -14.20
N GLN A 97 -12.41 -12.38 -13.29
CA GLN A 97 -12.36 -10.92 -13.23
C GLN A 97 -11.58 -10.37 -14.44
N THR A 98 -12.18 -9.42 -15.16
CA THR A 98 -11.62 -8.83 -16.39
C THR A 98 -11.12 -7.40 -16.23
N SER A 99 -11.32 -6.83 -15.06
CA SER A 99 -10.82 -5.48 -14.71
C SER A 99 -10.51 -5.38 -13.23
N VAL A 100 -9.57 -4.48 -12.88
CA VAL A 100 -9.23 -4.12 -11.50
C VAL A 100 -9.21 -2.61 -11.36
N ASP A 101 -9.68 -2.11 -10.23
CA ASP A 101 -9.55 -0.71 -9.84
C ASP A 101 -8.32 -0.57 -8.96
N ILE A 102 -7.35 0.24 -9.39
CA ILE A 102 -6.16 0.56 -8.63
C ILE A 102 -6.38 1.91 -7.95
N LYS A 103 -6.41 1.89 -6.62
CA LYS A 103 -6.52 3.09 -5.81
C LYS A 103 -5.19 3.32 -5.10
N VAL A 104 -4.64 4.51 -5.26
CA VAL A 104 -3.35 4.92 -4.72
C VAL A 104 -3.54 5.75 -3.47
N PHE A 105 -2.86 5.37 -2.39
CA PHE A 105 -2.97 6.02 -1.09
C PHE A 105 -1.60 6.47 -0.57
N GLN A 106 -1.65 7.51 0.27
CA GLN A 106 -0.50 8.01 1.02
C GLN A 106 -0.81 7.99 2.51
N GLY A 107 0.08 7.42 3.32
CA GLY A 107 -0.06 7.35 4.77
C GLY A 107 0.57 6.10 5.38
N GLU A 108 0.49 6.02 6.72
CA GLU A 108 1.17 5.00 7.52
C GLU A 108 0.21 3.97 8.15
N ARG A 109 -1.09 4.12 7.96
CA ARG A 109 -2.09 3.20 8.53
C ARG A 109 -2.20 1.92 7.70
N LYS A 110 -2.56 0.82 8.34
CA LYS A 110 -2.70 -0.50 7.70
C LYS A 110 -3.93 -0.60 6.79
N PHE A 111 -4.96 0.20 7.06
CA PHE A 111 -6.20 0.23 6.27
C PHE A 111 -6.26 1.47 5.40
N THR A 112 -6.69 1.30 4.15
CA THR A 112 -6.75 2.38 3.16
C THR A 112 -7.73 3.47 3.52
N ARG A 113 -8.82 3.16 4.24
CA ARG A 113 -9.80 4.14 4.73
C ARG A 113 -9.21 5.17 5.68
N ASP A 114 -8.11 4.83 6.35
CA ASP A 114 -7.41 5.67 7.34
C ASP A 114 -6.20 6.39 6.71
N ASN A 115 -6.01 6.28 5.39
CA ASN A 115 -4.97 6.92 4.60
C ASN A 115 -5.58 7.88 3.58
N LYS A 116 -4.78 8.81 3.07
CA LYS A 116 -5.22 9.78 2.06
C LYS A 116 -5.24 9.15 0.67
N LEU A 117 -6.40 9.17 0.01
CA LEU A 117 -6.51 8.78 -1.40
C LEU A 117 -5.87 9.85 -2.28
N LEU A 118 -4.90 9.46 -3.10
CA LEU A 118 -4.22 10.34 -4.06
C LEU A 118 -4.85 10.28 -5.45
N GLY A 119 -5.35 9.11 -5.85
CA GLY A 119 -5.98 8.92 -7.14
C GLY A 119 -6.43 7.47 -7.36
N ASN A 120 -7.20 7.26 -8.41
CA ASN A 120 -7.64 5.94 -8.82
C ASN A 120 -7.70 5.82 -10.34
N PHE A 121 -7.47 4.63 -10.86
CA PHE A 121 -7.64 4.30 -12.27
C PHE A 121 -8.03 2.82 -12.42
N ARG A 122 -8.55 2.46 -13.60
CA ARG A 122 -9.01 1.10 -13.88
C ARG A 122 -8.19 0.46 -14.99
N LEU A 123 -7.62 -0.70 -14.71
CA LEU A 123 -7.05 -1.58 -15.70
C LEU A 123 -8.13 -2.54 -16.18
N SER A 124 -8.40 -2.57 -17.47
CA SER A 124 -9.38 -3.44 -18.14
C SER A 124 -8.68 -4.34 -19.15
N GLY A 125 -9.38 -5.37 -19.62
CA GLY A 125 -8.84 -6.30 -20.63
C GLY A 125 -7.96 -7.40 -20.04
N ILE A 126 -8.08 -7.69 -18.74
CA ILE A 126 -7.44 -8.82 -18.08
C ILE A 126 -8.04 -10.11 -18.61
N LYS A 127 -7.18 -11.09 -18.92
CA LYS A 127 -7.61 -12.41 -19.41
C LYS A 127 -8.44 -13.12 -18.33
N LYS A 128 -9.60 -13.65 -18.73
CA LYS A 128 -10.45 -14.45 -17.84
C LYS A 128 -9.70 -15.68 -17.35
N ALA A 129 -9.47 -15.76 -16.04
CA ALA A 129 -8.83 -16.88 -15.37
C ALA A 129 -9.34 -16.99 -13.93
N LEU A 130 -8.94 -18.05 -13.23
CA LEU A 130 -9.23 -18.18 -11.79
C LEU A 130 -8.52 -17.08 -11.01
N ALA A 131 -9.10 -16.71 -9.87
CA ALA A 131 -8.46 -15.82 -8.92
C ALA A 131 -7.03 -16.29 -8.59
N GLY A 132 -6.11 -15.36 -8.47
CA GLY A 132 -4.70 -15.68 -8.22
C GLY A 132 -3.87 -16.02 -9.48
N THR A 133 -4.49 -16.24 -10.65
CA THR A 133 -3.76 -16.59 -11.89
C THR A 133 -3.24 -15.37 -12.67
N PRO A 134 -4.04 -14.30 -12.90
CA PRO A 134 -3.55 -13.12 -13.60
C PRO A 134 -2.43 -12.42 -12.81
N GLN A 135 -1.39 -11.99 -13.53
CA GLN A 135 -0.26 -11.27 -12.95
C GLN A 135 -0.32 -9.81 -13.39
N ILE A 136 -0.57 -8.93 -12.43
CA ILE A 136 -0.70 -7.49 -12.64
C ILE A 136 0.48 -6.81 -11.96
N GLU A 137 1.41 -6.31 -12.77
CA GLU A 137 2.54 -5.55 -12.27
C GLU A 137 2.09 -4.10 -12.02
N VAL A 138 2.18 -3.65 -10.78
CA VAL A 138 1.96 -2.25 -10.40
C VAL A 138 3.30 -1.61 -10.14
N THR A 139 3.59 -0.53 -10.84
CA THR A 139 4.84 0.22 -10.74
C THR A 139 4.57 1.64 -10.25
N PHE A 140 5.30 2.03 -9.22
CA PHE A 140 5.43 3.41 -8.76
C PHE A 140 6.74 3.98 -9.26
N ASP A 141 6.69 5.13 -9.89
CA ASP A 141 7.84 5.86 -10.41
C ASP A 141 7.76 7.31 -9.91
N ILE A 142 8.69 7.70 -9.04
CA ILE A 142 8.77 9.05 -8.48
C ILE A 142 9.99 9.74 -9.09
N ASP A 143 9.75 10.84 -9.78
CA ASP A 143 10.82 11.63 -10.36
C ASP A 143 11.56 12.52 -9.34
N ALA A 144 12.61 13.22 -9.78
CA ALA A 144 13.37 14.14 -8.95
C ALA A 144 12.58 15.37 -8.45
N ASN A 145 11.40 15.63 -9.02
CA ASN A 145 10.51 16.72 -8.63
C ASN A 145 9.41 16.24 -7.66
N GLY A 146 9.41 14.95 -7.30
CA GLY A 146 8.39 14.34 -6.44
C GLY A 146 7.06 14.05 -7.16
N ILE A 147 7.03 14.05 -8.49
CA ILE A 147 5.86 13.67 -9.26
C ILE A 147 5.76 12.15 -9.26
N VAL A 148 4.61 11.63 -8.84
CA VAL A 148 4.36 10.18 -8.73
C VAL A 148 3.59 9.70 -9.96
N ASN A 149 4.19 8.82 -10.74
CA ASN A 149 3.53 8.08 -11.81
C ASN A 149 3.24 6.66 -11.32
N VAL A 150 1.99 6.23 -11.42
CA VAL A 150 1.60 4.87 -11.07
C VAL A 150 1.04 4.19 -12.30
N SER A 151 1.65 3.08 -12.71
CA SER A 151 1.17 2.25 -13.81
C SER A 151 0.80 0.85 -13.32
N ALA A 152 -0.16 0.24 -14.02
CA ALA A 152 -0.55 -1.15 -13.81
C ALA A 152 -0.58 -1.84 -15.17
N LYS A 153 0.10 -2.99 -15.27
CA LYS A 153 0.22 -3.78 -16.49
C LYS A 153 -0.16 -5.23 -16.25
N ASP A 154 -1.07 -5.77 -17.03
CA ASP A 154 -1.32 -7.20 -17.09
C ASP A 154 -0.22 -7.88 -17.92
N LEU A 155 0.61 -8.70 -17.26
CA LEU A 155 1.72 -9.39 -17.90
C LEU A 155 1.26 -10.45 -18.90
N GLY A 156 0.02 -10.94 -18.77
CA GLY A 156 -0.55 -11.94 -19.67
C GLY A 156 -1.08 -11.37 -20.99
N THR A 157 -1.69 -10.17 -20.96
CA THR A 157 -2.27 -9.52 -22.15
C THR A 157 -1.47 -8.34 -22.67
N GLY A 158 -0.58 -7.78 -21.83
CA GLY A 158 0.19 -6.57 -22.13
C GLY A 158 -0.61 -5.28 -22.00
N HIS A 159 -1.88 -5.32 -21.61
CA HIS A 159 -2.67 -4.12 -21.34
C HIS A 159 -2.09 -3.34 -20.17
N GLU A 160 -1.96 -2.03 -20.36
CA GLU A 160 -1.39 -1.12 -19.37
C GLU A 160 -2.26 0.13 -19.23
N GLN A 161 -2.35 0.64 -18.01
CA GLN A 161 -2.97 1.92 -17.67
C GLN A 161 -2.13 2.62 -16.61
N SER A 162 -2.16 3.94 -16.61
CA SER A 162 -1.40 4.74 -15.66
C SER A 162 -2.13 5.99 -15.21
N ILE A 163 -1.69 6.54 -14.08
CA ILE A 163 -2.09 7.85 -13.57
C ILE A 163 -0.85 8.62 -13.13
N THR A 164 -0.86 9.93 -13.40
CA THR A 164 0.14 10.86 -12.86
C THR A 164 -0.47 11.67 -11.74
N ILE A 165 0.15 11.64 -10.57
CA ILE A 165 -0.27 12.36 -9.37
C ILE A 165 0.68 13.53 -9.19
N THR A 166 0.17 14.74 -9.34
CA THR A 166 0.93 15.99 -9.19
C THR A 166 0.82 16.56 -7.79
N SER A 167 1.72 17.46 -7.44
CA SER A 167 1.87 18.04 -6.09
C SER A 167 0.63 18.78 -5.53
N SER A 168 -0.42 18.99 -6.32
CA SER A 168 -1.68 19.61 -5.83
C SER A 168 -2.44 18.77 -4.80
N SER A 169 -2.08 17.50 -4.65
CA SER A 169 -2.66 16.56 -3.67
C SER A 169 -1.78 16.35 -2.44
N ASN A 170 -0.66 17.07 -2.30
CA ASN A 170 0.24 16.89 -1.17
C ASN A 170 -0.42 17.24 0.17
N MET A 171 -0.02 16.52 1.20
CA MET A 171 -0.43 16.77 2.58
C MET A 171 0.36 17.95 3.15
N SER A 172 -0.28 18.73 4.02
CA SER A 172 0.43 19.75 4.82
C SER A 172 1.36 19.08 5.84
N GLU A 173 2.34 19.83 6.37
CA GLU A 173 3.23 19.31 7.42
C GLU A 173 2.45 18.82 8.66
N GLU A 174 1.39 19.53 9.04
CA GLU A 174 0.51 19.15 10.15
C GLU A 174 -0.23 17.84 9.88
N GLU A 175 -0.69 17.64 8.64
CA GLU A 175 -1.33 16.39 8.22
C GLU A 175 -0.33 15.22 8.21
N ILE A 176 0.91 15.46 7.79
CA ILE A 176 1.98 14.46 7.79
C ILE A 176 2.33 14.04 9.23
N GLU A 177 2.52 14.99 10.14
CA GLU A 177 2.82 14.69 11.54
C GLU A 177 1.65 13.97 12.22
N ARG A 178 0.42 14.38 11.93
CA ARG A 178 -0.77 13.68 12.42
C ARG A 178 -0.84 12.24 11.91
N ALA A 179 -0.59 12.00 10.63
CA ALA A 179 -0.59 10.66 10.04
C ALA A 179 0.46 9.74 10.68
N LYS A 180 1.65 10.26 10.99
CA LYS A 180 2.70 9.53 11.71
C LYS A 180 2.26 9.18 13.13
N TRP A 181 1.73 10.16 13.87
CA TRP A 181 1.25 9.97 15.23
C TRP A 181 0.10 8.95 15.30
N GLU A 182 -0.88 9.05 14.39
CA GLU A 182 -1.99 8.10 14.32
C GLU A 182 -1.50 6.68 14.06
N ALA A 183 -0.49 6.50 13.20
CA ALA A 183 0.10 5.19 12.93
C ALA A 183 0.77 4.58 14.17
N GLU A 184 1.43 5.39 14.98
CA GLU A 184 2.04 4.93 16.24
C GLU A 184 0.99 4.55 17.29
N VAL A 185 -0.05 5.38 17.45
CA VAL A 185 -1.11 5.16 18.46
C VAL A 185 -1.99 3.95 18.11
N TYR A 186 -2.32 3.78 16.83
CA TYR A 186 -3.25 2.73 16.41
C TYR A 186 -2.58 1.49 15.82
N GLY A 187 -1.24 1.48 15.72
CA GLY A 187 -0.49 0.43 15.03
C GLY A 187 -0.75 -0.99 15.53
N SER A 188 -0.83 -1.21 16.85
CA SER A 188 -1.13 -2.51 17.43
C SER A 188 -2.56 -2.97 17.13
N LYS A 189 -3.53 -2.07 17.28
CA LYS A 189 -4.94 -2.37 16.98
C LYS A 189 -5.17 -2.64 15.49
N ASP A 190 -4.45 -1.93 14.64
CA ASP A 190 -4.52 -2.16 13.19
C ASP A 190 -3.90 -3.50 12.81
N ALA A 191 -2.82 -3.93 13.48
CA ALA A 191 -2.20 -5.24 13.26
C ALA A 191 -3.17 -6.38 13.63
N GLU A 192 -3.77 -6.34 14.82
CA GLU A 192 -4.77 -7.32 15.26
C GLU A 192 -5.94 -7.42 14.26
N LYS A 193 -6.47 -6.27 13.84
CA LYS A 193 -7.54 -6.25 12.84
C LYS A 193 -7.09 -6.81 11.49
N GLN A 194 -5.86 -6.52 11.07
CA GLN A 194 -5.29 -7.02 9.82
C GLN A 194 -5.23 -8.55 9.82
N ASP A 195 -4.83 -9.18 10.93
CA ASP A 195 -4.78 -10.64 11.06
C ASP A 195 -6.16 -11.27 10.87
N ILE A 196 -7.20 -10.66 11.45
CA ILE A 196 -8.57 -11.16 11.29
C ILE A 196 -9.07 -10.94 9.84
N VAL A 197 -8.72 -9.83 9.21
CA VAL A 197 -9.04 -9.59 7.78
C VAL A 197 -8.34 -10.61 6.89
N ASN A 198 -7.07 -10.92 7.16
CA ASN A 198 -6.32 -11.94 6.43
C ASN A 198 -6.98 -13.32 6.55
N LEU A 199 -7.36 -13.73 7.77
CA LEU A 199 -8.10 -14.97 8.00
C LEU A 199 -9.40 -15.01 7.19
N ARG A 200 -10.14 -13.91 7.13
CA ARG A 200 -11.36 -13.80 6.34
C ARG A 200 -11.11 -13.93 4.83
N ILE A 201 -10.02 -13.36 4.34
CA ILE A 201 -9.61 -13.45 2.93
C ILE A 201 -9.27 -14.89 2.58
N GLU A 202 -8.44 -15.56 3.39
CA GLU A 202 -8.09 -16.96 3.21
C GLU A 202 -9.33 -17.87 3.20
N ALA A 203 -10.21 -17.67 4.18
CA ALA A 203 -11.47 -18.42 4.26
C ALA A 203 -12.36 -18.19 3.02
N GLY A 204 -12.41 -16.96 2.51
CA GLY A 204 -13.14 -16.63 1.28
C GLY A 204 -12.55 -17.28 0.02
N GLN A 205 -11.22 -17.33 -0.08
CA GLN A 205 -10.53 -18.01 -1.18
C GLN A 205 -10.74 -19.52 -1.13
N LEU A 206 -10.65 -20.14 0.04
CA LEU A 206 -10.93 -21.56 0.24
C LEU A 206 -12.36 -21.90 -0.18
N LEU A 207 -13.34 -21.09 0.28
CA LEU A 207 -14.74 -21.27 -0.11
C LEU A 207 -14.93 -21.20 -1.63
N GLN A 208 -14.38 -20.18 -2.28
CA GLN A 208 -14.49 -19.96 -3.72
C GLN A 208 -13.86 -21.10 -4.53
N ASN A 209 -12.69 -21.57 -4.11
CA ASN A 209 -12.01 -22.68 -4.74
C ASN A 209 -12.79 -23.99 -4.57
N THR A 210 -13.35 -24.23 -3.38
CA THR A 210 -14.15 -25.43 -3.10
C THR A 210 -15.47 -25.42 -3.90
N GLU A 211 -16.16 -24.28 -4.00
CA GLU A 211 -17.36 -24.14 -4.82
C GLU A 211 -17.07 -24.36 -6.32
N TYR A 212 -15.90 -23.88 -6.80
CA TYR A 212 -15.45 -24.15 -8.15
C TYR A 212 -15.21 -25.65 -8.38
N MET A 213 -14.49 -26.32 -7.46
CA MET A 213 -14.28 -27.79 -7.52
C MET A 213 -15.60 -28.56 -7.50
N LEU A 214 -16.56 -28.17 -6.67
CA LEU A 214 -17.90 -28.76 -6.63
C LEU A 214 -18.64 -28.65 -7.96
N HIS A 215 -18.41 -27.56 -8.69
CA HIS A 215 -19.03 -27.36 -10.02
C HIS A 215 -18.33 -28.19 -11.10
N GLU A 216 -16.99 -28.16 -11.13
CA GLU A 216 -16.16 -28.83 -12.14
C GLU A 216 -16.30 -30.35 -12.05
N HIS A 217 -16.14 -30.92 -10.83
CA HIS A 217 -16.18 -32.35 -10.57
C HIS A 217 -17.58 -32.86 -10.19
N ARG A 218 -18.65 -32.18 -10.65
CA ARG A 218 -20.02 -32.52 -10.32
C ARG A 218 -20.41 -33.96 -10.68
N LYS A 219 -19.76 -34.57 -11.67
CA LYS A 219 -20.06 -35.95 -12.13
C LYS A 219 -19.26 -37.01 -11.39
N ASP A 220 -18.09 -36.63 -10.83
CA ASP A 220 -17.11 -37.58 -10.30
C ASP A 220 -17.34 -37.90 -8.82
N TRP A 221 -18.03 -37.03 -8.10
CA TRP A 221 -18.28 -37.21 -6.66
C TRP A 221 -19.63 -37.89 -6.42
N ASP A 222 -19.70 -38.72 -5.37
CA ASP A 222 -20.95 -39.34 -4.95
C ASP A 222 -21.93 -38.32 -4.30
N LYS A 223 -23.18 -38.72 -4.10
CA LYS A 223 -24.20 -37.81 -3.53
C LYS A 223 -23.89 -37.41 -2.09
N GLN A 224 -23.28 -38.32 -1.32
CA GLN A 224 -22.99 -38.09 0.11
C GLN A 224 -21.84 -37.10 0.28
N THR A 225 -20.76 -37.29 -0.46
CA THR A 225 -19.61 -36.37 -0.52
C THR A 225 -20.05 -34.96 -0.91
N LYS A 226 -20.82 -34.81 -1.98
CA LYS A 226 -21.37 -33.51 -2.42
C LYS A 226 -22.17 -32.82 -1.32
N LYS A 227 -23.02 -33.59 -0.61
CA LYS A 227 -23.84 -33.04 0.45
C LYS A 227 -22.98 -32.51 1.61
N GLN A 228 -21.98 -33.28 2.05
CA GLN A 228 -21.10 -32.93 3.14
C GLN A 228 -20.25 -31.69 2.82
N VAL A 229 -19.64 -31.64 1.62
CA VAL A 229 -18.84 -30.46 1.19
C VAL A 229 -19.74 -29.23 1.05
N LYS A 230 -20.95 -29.39 0.49
CA LYS A 230 -21.89 -28.27 0.38
C LYS A 230 -22.33 -27.73 1.74
N GLU A 231 -22.58 -28.59 2.72
CA GLU A 231 -22.91 -28.20 4.09
C GLU A 231 -21.75 -27.45 4.75
N ALA A 232 -20.51 -27.92 4.55
CA ALA A 232 -19.30 -27.24 5.03
C ALA A 232 -19.10 -25.88 4.39
N CYS A 233 -19.27 -25.76 3.06
CA CYS A 233 -19.24 -24.48 2.37
C CYS A 233 -20.31 -23.51 2.87
N GLN A 234 -21.53 -23.98 3.11
CA GLN A 234 -22.60 -23.14 3.66
C GLN A 234 -22.28 -22.64 5.08
N ARG A 235 -21.67 -23.49 5.91
CA ARG A 235 -21.21 -23.09 7.25
C ARG A 235 -20.18 -21.99 7.19
N LEU A 236 -19.16 -22.15 6.32
CA LEU A 236 -18.11 -21.14 6.12
C LEU A 236 -18.64 -19.84 5.53
N SER A 237 -19.48 -19.93 4.50
CA SER A 237 -20.15 -18.78 3.88
C SER A 237 -20.97 -17.97 4.90
N LYS A 238 -21.68 -18.65 5.80
CA LYS A 238 -22.45 -18.00 6.86
C LYS A 238 -21.57 -17.35 7.92
N ALA A 239 -20.41 -17.94 8.26
CA ALA A 239 -19.45 -17.35 9.17
C ALA A 239 -18.83 -16.07 8.57
N ILE A 240 -18.41 -16.12 7.30
CA ILE A 240 -17.86 -14.97 6.56
C ILE A 240 -18.92 -13.86 6.41
N GLY A 241 -20.17 -14.20 6.09
CA GLY A 241 -21.26 -13.24 5.88
C GLY A 241 -21.69 -12.49 7.13
N ARG A 242 -21.41 -13.02 8.31
CA ARG A 242 -21.64 -12.34 9.60
C ARG A 242 -20.53 -11.36 9.98
N SER A 243 -19.37 -11.46 9.33
CA SER A 243 -18.22 -10.58 9.51
C SER A 243 -18.24 -9.48 8.46
N THR A 244 -18.41 -8.22 8.89
CA THR A 244 -18.15 -7.07 8.00
C THR A 244 -16.79 -6.47 8.38
N PRO A 245 -16.07 -5.80 7.46
CA PRO A 245 -14.79 -5.15 7.78
C PRO A 245 -14.88 -4.16 8.96
N GLU A 246 -16.09 -3.70 9.28
CA GLU A 246 -16.37 -2.75 10.37
C GLU A 246 -16.69 -3.45 11.69
N LYS A 247 -17.16 -4.71 11.65
CA LYS A 247 -17.53 -5.53 12.80
C LYS A 247 -16.68 -6.79 12.86
N ILE A 248 -15.39 -6.61 12.95
CA ILE A 248 -14.43 -7.69 13.12
C ILE A 248 -14.01 -7.68 14.58
N ASP A 249 -14.39 -8.74 15.31
CA ASP A 249 -14.02 -9.02 16.67
C ASP A 249 -13.45 -10.45 16.82
N GLU A 250 -12.84 -10.74 17.95
CA GLU A 250 -12.25 -12.05 18.23
C GLU A 250 -13.27 -13.20 18.13
N VAL A 251 -14.52 -12.96 18.49
CA VAL A 251 -15.59 -13.96 18.41
C VAL A 251 -15.89 -14.31 16.96
N THR A 252 -15.91 -13.30 16.11
CA THR A 252 -16.12 -13.47 14.66
C THR A 252 -14.93 -14.20 14.02
N ALA A 253 -13.70 -13.88 14.44
CA ALA A 253 -12.49 -14.57 14.00
C ALA A 253 -12.51 -16.06 14.38
N SER A 254 -12.85 -16.38 15.62
CA SER A 254 -12.98 -17.77 16.11
C SER A 254 -14.00 -18.57 15.29
N ASN A 255 -15.17 -17.99 15.01
CA ASN A 255 -16.21 -18.63 14.21
C ASN A 255 -15.76 -18.90 12.75
N ILE A 256 -14.97 -17.99 12.16
CA ILE A 256 -14.41 -18.18 10.80
C ILE A 256 -13.36 -19.30 10.82
N CYS A 257 -12.46 -19.28 11.82
CA CYS A 257 -11.42 -20.31 12.00
C CYS A 257 -12.04 -21.70 12.13
N GLU A 258 -12.99 -21.89 13.05
CA GLU A 258 -13.68 -23.17 13.24
C GLU A 258 -14.40 -23.66 11.98
N ALA A 259 -15.02 -22.76 11.23
CA ALA A 259 -15.71 -23.12 10.00
C ALA A 259 -14.74 -23.45 8.86
N LYS A 260 -13.61 -22.75 8.78
CA LYS A 260 -12.50 -23.02 7.85
C LYS A 260 -11.90 -24.40 8.12
N ASP A 261 -11.52 -24.66 9.37
CA ASP A 261 -10.94 -25.94 9.79
C ASP A 261 -11.91 -27.10 9.53
N TYR A 262 -13.20 -26.89 9.75
CA TYR A 262 -14.23 -27.89 9.43
C TYR A 262 -14.28 -28.22 7.94
N LEU A 263 -14.17 -27.22 7.08
CA LEU A 263 -14.14 -27.42 5.63
C LEU A 263 -12.87 -28.14 5.19
N GLU A 264 -11.70 -27.70 5.65
CA GLU A 264 -10.38 -28.32 5.37
C GLU A 264 -10.33 -29.78 5.81
N ASN A 265 -10.79 -30.09 7.02
CA ASN A 265 -10.90 -31.45 7.52
C ASN A 265 -11.89 -32.31 6.69
N THR A 266 -12.96 -31.70 6.21
CA THR A 266 -13.93 -32.41 5.35
C THR A 266 -13.31 -32.77 4.00
N LEU A 267 -12.58 -31.84 3.37
CA LEU A 267 -11.85 -32.07 2.12
C LEU A 267 -10.74 -33.11 2.30
N SER A 268 -9.93 -32.98 3.34
CA SER A 268 -8.80 -33.92 3.62
C SER A 268 -9.29 -35.36 3.85
N ARG A 269 -10.42 -35.58 4.54
CA ARG A 269 -11.01 -36.92 4.73
C ARG A 269 -11.47 -37.56 3.41
N MET A 270 -11.71 -36.76 2.42
CA MET A 270 -12.18 -37.21 1.10
C MET A 270 -11.01 -37.34 0.09
N GLY A 271 -9.80 -37.00 0.49
CA GLY A 271 -8.60 -37.04 -0.36
C GLY A 271 -8.58 -35.96 -1.42
N ILE A 272 -9.23 -34.82 -1.13
CA ILE A 272 -9.39 -33.66 -2.03
C ILE A 272 -8.50 -32.52 -1.52
#